data_5fcae56e05ad0f49a1af088499ddd148
#
_entry.id   5fcae56e05ad0f49a1af088499ddd148
#
_cell.length_a   1.000
_cell.length_b   1.000
_cell.length_c   1.000
_cell.angle_alpha   90.00
_cell.angle_beta   90.00
_cell.angle_gamma   90.00
#
_symmetry.space_group_name_H-M   'P 1'
#
loop_
_entity.id
_entity.type
_entity.pdbx_description
1 polymer ?
#
loop_
_entity_poly.entity_id
_entity_poly.type
_entity_poly.pdbx_seq_one_letter_code
_entity_poly.pdbx_strand_id
1 'polypeptide(L)'
;MKKLAATIILICFCLAGKAQYNNSLIIEPLLKTDTTSIGQKIHYPQFQNDEVTMSKITIPPGKSTGWHKHEFPVFAYVLKGTLTVEVEGGKSLVFKENSTISEVINVYHNGTNNGKEDVVLIAIFMGEKGKALSVHKETDKK
;
A
#
# COMPACT_ATOMS: atom_id res chain seq x y z
N MET A 1 -55.07 42.74 -20.89
CA MET A 1 -53.62 42.86 -20.59
C MET A 1 -53.11 41.48 -20.09
N LYS A 2 -52.46 40.72 -20.94
CA LYS A 2 -51.97 39.37 -20.65
C LYS A 2 -50.54 39.48 -20.18
N LYS A 3 -50.26 39.06 -18.93
CA LYS A 3 -48.91 39.01 -18.37
C LYS A 3 -48.23 37.72 -18.86
N LEU A 4 -47.18 37.88 -19.63
CA LEU A 4 -46.32 36.80 -20.13
C LEU A 4 -45.33 36.42 -19.00
N ALA A 5 -45.47 35.27 -18.36
CA ALA A 5 -44.51 34.77 -17.42
C ALA A 5 -43.36 34.04 -18.18
N ALA A 6 -42.18 34.64 -18.18
CA ALA A 6 -40.98 34.00 -18.71
C ALA A 6 -40.40 33.01 -17.72
N THR A 7 -40.52 31.72 -18.02
CA THR A 7 -39.87 30.67 -17.21
C THR A 7 -38.43 30.52 -17.68
N ILE A 8 -37.49 30.93 -16.84
CA ILE A 8 -36.06 30.74 -17.05
C ILE A 8 -35.71 29.30 -16.64
N ILE A 9 -35.47 28.44 -17.63
CA ILE A 9 -34.94 27.08 -17.38
C ILE A 9 -33.44 27.19 -17.18
N LEU A 10 -33.01 27.05 -15.94
CA LEU A 10 -31.58 26.97 -15.58
C LEU A 10 -31.05 25.56 -15.92
N ILE A 11 -30.43 25.43 -17.10
CA ILE A 11 -29.76 24.20 -17.49
C ILE A 11 -28.45 24.13 -16.74
N CYS A 12 -28.42 23.31 -15.63
CA CYS A 12 -27.18 22.92 -14.96
C CYS A 12 -26.36 22.02 -15.92
N PHE A 13 -25.38 22.60 -16.60
CA PHE A 13 -24.36 21.85 -17.32
C PHE A 13 -23.44 21.22 -16.25
N CYS A 14 -23.66 19.97 -15.88
CA CYS A 14 -22.67 19.17 -15.17
C CYS A 14 -21.47 18.95 -16.10
N LEU A 15 -20.47 19.82 -15.99
CA LEU A 15 -19.15 19.58 -16.54
C LEU A 15 -18.56 18.39 -15.79
N ALA A 16 -18.80 17.17 -16.29
CA ALA A 16 -18.03 16.01 -15.91
C ALA A 16 -16.58 16.30 -16.34
N GLY A 17 -15.77 16.76 -15.38
CA GLY A 17 -14.35 16.95 -15.57
C GLY A 17 -13.74 15.60 -15.97
N LYS A 18 -13.52 15.40 -17.25
CA LYS A 18 -12.68 14.30 -17.74
C LYS A 18 -11.27 14.63 -17.27
N ALA A 19 -10.71 13.79 -16.41
CA ALA A 19 -9.28 13.83 -16.12
C ALA A 19 -8.55 13.73 -17.47
N GLN A 20 -7.92 14.83 -17.88
CA GLN A 20 -7.40 14.98 -19.23
C GLN A 20 -6.00 14.40 -19.33
N TYR A 21 -5.91 13.05 -19.32
CA TYR A 21 -4.70 12.38 -19.77
C TYR A 21 -4.69 12.31 -21.30
N ASN A 22 -3.51 12.49 -21.89
CA ASN A 22 -3.33 12.32 -23.34
C ASN A 22 -3.72 10.89 -23.74
N ASN A 23 -4.51 10.72 -24.79
CA ASN A 23 -5.02 9.41 -25.27
C ASN A 23 -3.90 8.42 -25.67
N SER A 24 -2.63 8.84 -25.70
CA SER A 24 -1.48 7.96 -25.94
C SER A 24 -0.90 7.32 -24.67
N LEU A 25 -1.39 7.68 -23.48
CA LEU A 25 -0.92 7.09 -22.21
C LEU A 25 -1.67 5.79 -21.93
N ILE A 26 -0.91 4.76 -21.59
CA ILE A 26 -1.42 3.51 -21.04
C ILE A 26 -1.28 3.61 -19.53
N ILE A 27 -2.40 3.54 -18.81
CA ILE A 27 -2.43 3.62 -17.35
C ILE A 27 -3.03 2.33 -16.83
N GLU A 28 -2.20 1.54 -16.14
CA GLU A 28 -2.60 0.31 -15.46
C GLU A 28 -2.61 0.54 -13.95
N PRO A 29 -3.78 0.53 -13.29
CA PRO A 29 -3.84 0.60 -11.82
C PRO A 29 -3.22 -0.65 -11.21
N LEU A 30 -2.12 -0.52 -10.47
CA LEU A 30 -1.45 -1.64 -9.81
C LEU A 30 -2.14 -2.03 -8.50
N LEU A 31 -2.68 -1.05 -7.77
CA LEU A 31 -3.39 -1.25 -6.51
C LEU A 31 -4.48 -0.20 -6.33
N LYS A 32 -5.68 -0.63 -5.99
CA LYS A 32 -6.75 0.21 -5.48
C LYS A 32 -7.46 -0.55 -4.37
N THR A 33 -7.22 -0.17 -3.13
CA THR A 33 -7.76 -0.87 -1.96
C THR A 33 -8.01 0.09 -0.80
N ASP A 34 -8.94 -0.25 0.05
CA ASP A 34 -9.20 0.38 1.34
C ASP A 34 -8.89 -0.55 2.52
N THR A 35 -8.28 -1.73 2.20
CA THR A 35 -7.92 -2.74 3.20
C THR A 35 -6.50 -3.26 3.01
N THR A 36 -5.92 -3.78 4.09
CA THR A 36 -4.67 -4.53 4.05
C THR A 36 -4.88 -5.92 3.43
N SER A 37 -3.79 -6.63 3.16
CA SER A 37 -3.80 -7.99 2.60
C SER A 37 -4.51 -9.04 3.46
N ILE A 38 -4.86 -8.72 4.72
CA ILE A 38 -5.67 -9.58 5.61
C ILE A 38 -7.07 -9.02 5.86
N GLY A 39 -7.46 -7.92 5.21
CA GLY A 39 -8.79 -7.33 5.31
C GLY A 39 -8.97 -6.30 6.43
N GLN A 40 -7.89 -5.82 7.08
CA GLN A 40 -7.98 -4.69 8.01
C GLN A 40 -8.29 -3.41 7.22
N LYS A 41 -9.21 -2.58 7.69
CA LYS A 41 -9.43 -1.24 7.11
C LYS A 41 -8.18 -0.37 7.25
N ILE A 42 -7.82 0.31 6.16
CA ILE A 42 -6.71 1.25 6.17
C ILE A 42 -7.22 2.57 6.74
N HIS A 43 -6.53 3.04 7.78
CA HIS A 43 -6.70 4.38 8.33
C HIS A 43 -5.36 5.09 8.28
N TYR A 44 -5.35 6.31 7.75
CA TYR A 44 -4.16 7.15 7.78
C TYR A 44 -4.06 7.83 9.13
N PRO A 45 -2.99 7.60 9.89
CA PRO A 45 -2.76 8.32 11.14
C PRO A 45 -2.70 9.83 10.90
N GLN A 46 -3.12 10.61 11.90
CA GLN A 46 -2.94 12.05 11.89
C GLN A 46 -1.60 12.37 12.54
N PHE A 47 -0.59 12.54 11.73
CA PHE A 47 0.74 12.95 12.20
C PHE A 47 0.92 14.46 12.14
N GLN A 48 1.87 14.98 12.90
CA GLN A 48 2.23 16.41 12.86
C GLN A 48 3.26 16.69 11.76
N ASN A 49 4.11 15.70 11.48
CA ASN A 49 5.20 15.81 10.51
C ASN A 49 5.20 14.58 9.60
N ASP A 50 4.22 14.51 8.69
CA ASP A 50 4.11 13.41 7.73
C ASP A 50 5.41 13.22 6.94
N GLU A 51 5.85 11.99 6.81
CA GLU A 51 7.03 11.62 6.01
C GLU A 51 6.75 10.35 5.22
N VAL A 52 7.05 10.39 3.92
CA VAL A 52 7.02 9.22 3.06
C VAL A 52 8.44 8.74 2.84
N THR A 53 8.70 7.48 3.18
CA THR A 53 9.96 6.82 2.86
C THR A 53 9.73 5.77 1.79
N MET A 54 10.54 5.80 0.73
CA MET A 54 10.54 4.77 -0.30
C MET A 54 11.86 4.01 -0.25
N SER A 55 11.80 2.69 -0.13
CA SER A 55 12.98 1.82 -0.03
C SER A 55 12.94 0.71 -1.07
N LYS A 56 14.10 0.44 -1.67
CA LYS A 56 14.34 -0.79 -2.41
C LYS A 56 14.93 -1.82 -1.44
N ILE A 57 14.23 -2.93 -1.26
CA ILE A 57 14.60 -4.00 -0.33
C ILE A 57 14.96 -5.22 -1.15
N THR A 58 16.12 -5.82 -0.88
CA THR A 58 16.54 -7.09 -1.47
C THR A 58 16.65 -8.15 -0.38
N ILE A 59 15.97 -9.27 -0.58
CA ILE A 59 15.97 -10.42 0.34
C ILE A 59 16.62 -11.59 -0.40
N PRO A 60 17.86 -11.96 -0.08
CA PRO A 60 18.54 -13.10 -0.70
C PRO A 60 17.83 -14.43 -0.41
N PRO A 61 18.10 -15.49 -1.18
CA PRO A 61 17.59 -16.83 -0.94
C PRO A 61 17.77 -17.31 0.51
N GLY A 62 16.71 -17.84 1.11
CA GLY A 62 16.71 -18.33 2.50
C GLY A 62 16.79 -17.25 3.58
N LYS A 63 16.71 -15.97 3.21
CA LYS A 63 16.70 -14.85 4.16
C LYS A 63 15.29 -14.33 4.39
N SER A 64 15.12 -13.59 5.49
CA SER A 64 13.85 -12.97 5.87
C SER A 64 14.03 -11.57 6.43
N THR A 65 12.94 -10.82 6.50
CA THR A 65 12.91 -9.50 7.16
C THR A 65 13.00 -9.59 8.68
N GLY A 66 12.78 -10.78 9.26
CA GLY A 66 12.51 -10.96 10.67
C GLY A 66 11.08 -10.54 11.05
N TRP A 67 10.60 -11.00 12.20
CA TRP A 67 9.29 -10.63 12.72
C TRP A 67 9.27 -9.17 13.14
N HIS A 68 8.44 -8.37 12.45
CA HIS A 68 8.28 -6.95 12.70
C HIS A 68 6.84 -6.52 12.41
N LYS A 69 6.49 -5.30 12.80
CA LYS A 69 5.23 -4.65 12.50
C LYS A 69 5.44 -3.19 12.08
N HIS A 70 4.48 -2.65 11.37
CA HIS A 70 4.37 -1.23 11.04
C HIS A 70 3.21 -0.59 11.81
N GLU A 71 3.40 0.63 12.33
CA GLU A 71 2.37 1.38 13.06
C GLU A 71 1.56 2.30 12.12
N PHE A 72 1.88 2.30 10.84
CA PHE A 72 1.26 3.11 9.78
C PHE A 72 1.16 2.28 8.49
N PRO A 73 0.38 2.76 7.50
CA PRO A 73 0.25 2.05 6.23
C PRO A 73 1.58 1.92 5.49
N VAL A 74 1.83 0.72 4.98
CA VAL A 74 2.95 0.40 4.11
C VAL A 74 2.41 -0.31 2.88
N PHE A 75 2.89 0.11 1.71
CA PHE A 75 2.57 -0.51 0.44
C PHE A 75 3.86 -1.00 -0.22
N ALA A 76 3.81 -2.18 -0.83
CA ALA A 76 4.97 -2.66 -1.55
C ALA A 76 4.60 -3.20 -2.93
N TYR A 77 5.60 -3.22 -3.81
CA TYR A 77 5.53 -3.82 -5.13
C TYR A 77 6.69 -4.80 -5.29
N VAL A 78 6.39 -6.03 -5.71
CA VAL A 78 7.40 -7.06 -5.95
C VAL A 78 7.98 -6.87 -7.35
N LEU A 79 9.21 -6.37 -7.43
CA LEU A 79 9.92 -6.18 -8.69
C LEU A 79 10.49 -7.50 -9.24
N LYS A 80 10.84 -8.44 -8.36
CA LYS A 80 11.46 -9.71 -8.74
C LYS A 80 11.23 -10.77 -7.67
N GLY A 81 11.08 -12.02 -8.08
CA GLY A 81 11.03 -13.19 -7.22
C GLY A 81 9.64 -13.44 -6.61
N THR A 82 9.62 -14.22 -5.54
CA THR A 82 8.38 -14.59 -4.83
C THR A 82 8.59 -14.43 -3.33
N LEU A 83 7.85 -13.52 -2.72
CA LEU A 83 7.85 -13.28 -1.28
C LEU A 83 6.76 -14.11 -0.60
N THR A 84 7.12 -14.80 0.48
CA THR A 84 6.15 -15.40 1.40
C THR A 84 6.08 -14.53 2.65
N VAL A 85 4.88 -14.06 3.01
CA VAL A 85 4.65 -13.26 4.22
C VAL A 85 3.83 -14.08 5.21
N GLU A 86 4.45 -14.40 6.32
CA GLU A 86 3.79 -15.01 7.47
C GLU A 86 3.24 -13.90 8.37
N VAL A 87 2.00 -14.02 8.79
CA VAL A 87 1.32 -13.06 9.67
C VAL A 87 1.04 -13.72 11.00
N GLU A 88 1.27 -13.02 12.09
CA GLU A 88 0.93 -13.50 13.44
C GLU A 88 -0.55 -13.91 13.49
N GLY A 89 -0.83 -15.07 14.08
CA GLY A 89 -2.14 -15.71 14.01
C GLY A 89 -2.28 -16.76 12.92
N GLY A 90 -1.19 -17.06 12.17
CA GLY A 90 -1.07 -18.25 11.32
C GLY A 90 -1.46 -18.10 9.84
N LYS A 91 -1.75 -16.88 9.36
CA LYS A 91 -1.92 -16.64 7.92
C LYS A 91 -0.57 -16.60 7.22
N SER A 92 -0.49 -17.23 6.05
CA SER A 92 0.64 -17.12 5.13
C SER A 92 0.14 -16.64 3.77
N LEU A 93 0.77 -15.63 3.23
CA LEU A 93 0.44 -14.98 1.96
C LEU A 93 1.64 -15.09 1.02
N VAL A 94 1.39 -15.30 -0.28
CA VAL A 94 2.44 -15.41 -1.28
C VAL A 94 2.25 -14.32 -2.32
N PHE A 95 3.29 -13.51 -2.53
CA PHE A 95 3.33 -12.43 -3.50
C PHE A 95 4.41 -12.70 -4.54
N LYS A 96 3.99 -12.88 -5.78
CA LYS A 96 4.89 -13.10 -6.93
C LYS A 96 5.35 -11.78 -7.52
N GLU A 97 6.30 -11.86 -8.43
CA GLU A 97 6.69 -10.75 -9.28
C GLU A 97 5.46 -10.03 -9.88
N ASN A 98 5.50 -8.72 -9.93
CA ASN A 98 4.41 -7.82 -10.32
C ASN A 98 3.19 -7.80 -9.37
N SER A 99 3.27 -8.44 -8.19
CA SER A 99 2.23 -8.30 -7.17
C SER A 99 2.41 -7.01 -6.37
N THR A 100 1.29 -6.45 -5.93
CA THR A 100 1.24 -5.38 -4.94
C THR A 100 0.87 -5.92 -3.58
N ILE A 101 1.37 -5.29 -2.54
CA ILE A 101 1.12 -5.62 -1.14
C ILE A 101 0.57 -4.38 -0.45
N SER A 102 -0.57 -4.53 0.22
CA SER A 102 -1.01 -3.60 1.26
C SER A 102 -0.70 -4.28 2.59
N GLU A 103 0.36 -3.85 3.26
CA GLU A 103 0.87 -4.55 4.44
C GLU A 103 -0.06 -4.45 5.64
N VAL A 104 0.08 -5.40 6.56
CA VAL A 104 -0.70 -5.42 7.80
C VAL A 104 -0.24 -4.31 8.75
N ILE A 105 -1.18 -3.70 9.47
CA ILE A 105 -0.91 -2.58 10.38
C ILE A 105 -1.03 -3.08 11.81
N ASN A 106 -0.04 -2.77 12.65
CA ASN A 106 0.05 -3.17 14.07
C ASN A 106 -0.03 -4.69 14.32
N VAL A 107 0.25 -5.52 13.31
CA VAL A 107 0.32 -6.97 13.42
C VAL A 107 1.73 -7.43 13.04
N TYR A 108 2.33 -8.30 13.83
CA TYR A 108 3.63 -8.84 13.51
C TYR A 108 3.54 -9.74 12.27
N HIS A 109 4.51 -9.57 11.39
CA HIS A 109 4.66 -10.37 10.18
C HIS A 109 6.13 -10.55 9.83
N ASN A 110 6.41 -11.51 8.95
CA ASN A 110 7.76 -11.86 8.54
C ASN A 110 7.77 -12.20 7.04
N GLY A 111 8.48 -11.43 6.26
CA GLY A 111 8.66 -11.67 4.84
C GLY A 111 9.85 -12.58 4.59
N THR A 112 9.65 -13.74 3.98
CA THR A 112 10.69 -14.75 3.74
C THR A 112 10.85 -15.02 2.25
N ASN A 113 12.10 -15.12 1.79
CA ASN A 113 12.45 -15.61 0.47
C ASN A 113 12.73 -17.12 0.54
N ASN A 114 11.76 -17.93 0.18
CA ASN A 114 11.87 -19.40 0.10
C ASN A 114 12.35 -19.89 -1.30
N GLY A 115 12.67 -18.95 -2.20
CA GLY A 115 13.12 -19.22 -3.56
C GLY A 115 14.63 -19.44 -3.68
N LYS A 116 15.09 -19.47 -4.94
CA LYS A 116 16.52 -19.67 -5.30
C LYS A 116 17.18 -18.39 -5.83
N GLU A 117 16.43 -17.33 -6.04
CA GLU A 117 16.88 -16.04 -6.52
C GLU A 117 16.42 -14.94 -5.57
N ASP A 118 17.01 -13.76 -5.69
CA ASP A 118 16.65 -12.62 -4.84
C ASP A 118 15.18 -12.23 -5.02
N VAL A 119 14.52 -11.93 -3.91
CA VAL A 119 13.29 -11.16 -3.90
C VAL A 119 13.65 -9.69 -3.81
N VAL A 120 13.12 -8.87 -4.71
CA VAL A 120 13.33 -7.42 -4.73
C VAL A 120 12.01 -6.70 -4.63
N LEU A 121 11.90 -5.79 -3.66
CA LEU A 121 10.70 -5.00 -3.39
C LEU A 121 10.99 -3.50 -3.51
N ILE A 122 9.99 -2.73 -3.93
CA ILE A 122 9.88 -1.31 -3.59
C ILE A 122 8.83 -1.21 -2.49
N ALA A 123 9.21 -0.71 -1.34
CA ALA A 123 8.30 -0.45 -0.21
C ALA A 123 8.13 1.05 0.02
N ILE A 124 6.88 1.47 0.26
CA ILE A 124 6.48 2.85 0.50
C ILE A 124 5.85 2.92 1.88
N PHE A 125 6.49 3.64 2.78
CA PHE A 125 6.11 3.82 4.17
C PHE A 125 5.44 5.18 4.35
N MET A 126 4.18 5.20 4.79
CA MET A 126 3.38 6.41 5.01
C MET A 126 3.45 6.82 6.49
N GLY A 127 4.64 7.22 6.94
CA GLY A 127 4.97 7.40 8.35
C GLY A 127 5.11 8.86 8.79
N GLU A 128 5.89 9.06 9.82
CA GLU A 128 6.17 10.35 10.44
C GLU A 128 7.68 10.53 10.64
N LYS A 129 8.15 11.75 10.45
CA LYS A 129 9.56 12.11 10.63
C LYS A 129 10.06 11.70 12.01
N GLY A 130 11.16 10.96 12.02
CA GLY A 130 11.81 10.49 13.25
C GLY A 130 11.20 9.22 13.86
N LYS A 131 10.12 8.68 13.31
CA LYS A 131 9.62 7.36 13.72
C LYS A 131 10.33 6.23 13.00
N ALA A 132 10.50 5.11 13.70
CA ALA A 132 11.04 3.89 13.10
C ALA A 132 10.09 3.35 12.02
N LEU A 133 10.64 2.92 10.89
CA LEU A 133 9.85 2.34 9.78
C LEU A 133 9.23 0.99 10.17
N SER A 134 9.83 0.27 11.12
CA SER A 134 9.33 -0.99 11.65
C SER A 134 9.73 -1.17 13.12
N VAL A 135 8.91 -1.91 13.86
CA VAL A 135 9.16 -2.34 15.22
C VAL A 135 9.39 -3.85 15.23
N HIS A 136 10.61 -4.28 15.53
CA HIS A 136 10.93 -5.69 15.58
C HIS A 136 10.36 -6.36 16.83
N LYS A 137 9.92 -7.61 16.67
CA LYS A 137 9.48 -8.44 17.78
C LYS A 137 10.72 -8.83 18.59
N GLU A 138 10.70 -8.55 19.89
CA GLU A 138 11.75 -9.04 20.78
C GLU A 138 11.73 -10.56 20.75
N THR A 139 12.86 -11.15 20.34
CA THR A 139 13.07 -12.58 20.53
C THR A 139 13.51 -12.77 21.96
N ASP A 140 12.78 -13.55 22.75
CA ASP A 140 13.22 -13.98 24.07
C ASP A 140 14.66 -14.50 23.95
N LYS A 141 15.60 -13.76 24.53
CA LYS A 141 16.98 -14.24 24.66
C LYS A 141 16.92 -15.46 25.60
N LYS A 142 16.93 -16.65 24.97
CA LYS A 142 17.20 -17.89 25.72
C LYS A 142 18.67 -17.97 26.09
#